data_d7e63c4a92c413287efec4c06a9f52e0
#
_entry.id   d7e63c4a92c413287efec4c06a9f52e0
#
_cell.length_a   1.000
_cell.length_b   1.000
_cell.length_c   1.000
_cell.angle_alpha   90.00
_cell.angle_beta   90.00
_cell.angle_gamma   90.00
#
_symmetry.space_group_name_H-M   'P 1'
#
loop_
_entity.id
_entity.type
_entity.pdbx_description
1 polymer ?
#
loop_
_entity_poly.entity_id
_entity_poly.type
_entity_poly.pdbx_seq_one_letter_code
_entity_poly.pdbx_strand_id
1 'polypeptide(L)'
;MYDERPNPTQADWEAVRDQYAAEAAERWGNTEAFLESREKHQDYTPAQEARIQAEMEEIFAAFGACADPEGPEAQALVKRWQAHITRYHYNCTEPILACLGEMYANDPRFQENLEQYGPGTARKMSAAIAAYCKQ
;
A
#
# COMPACT_ATOMS: atom_id res chain seq x y z
N MET A 1 2.81 15.21 20.29
CA MET A 1 2.14 14.15 21.02
C MET A 1 1.13 13.43 20.17
N TYR A 2 1.03 12.15 20.34
CA TYR A 2 0.12 11.37 19.54
C TYR A 2 -1.32 11.57 19.96
N ASP A 3 -2.20 11.63 18.97
CA ASP A 3 -3.61 11.82 19.18
C ASP A 3 -4.26 10.54 19.70
N GLU A 4 -5.21 10.70 20.62
CA GLU A 4 -5.87 9.55 21.25
C GLU A 4 -7.15 9.13 20.54
N ARG A 5 -7.35 9.56 19.30
CA ARG A 5 -8.53 9.17 18.53
C ARG A 5 -8.53 7.66 18.31
N PRO A 6 -9.67 7.00 18.53
CA PRO A 6 -9.73 5.53 18.42
C PRO A 6 -9.62 5.03 16.98
N ASN A 7 -10.00 5.83 16.00
CA ASN A 7 -9.95 5.44 14.60
C ASN A 7 -9.28 6.51 13.75
N PRO A 8 -8.52 6.13 12.74
CA PRO A 8 -7.94 7.10 11.81
C PRO A 8 -9.01 7.86 11.07
N THR A 9 -8.81 9.16 10.91
CA THR A 9 -9.68 9.99 10.09
C THR A 9 -9.03 10.23 8.74
N GLN A 10 -9.74 10.87 7.83
CA GLN A 10 -9.16 11.26 6.55
C GLN A 10 -7.92 12.13 6.74
N ALA A 11 -7.96 13.04 7.72
CA ALA A 11 -6.82 13.90 8.02
C ALA A 11 -5.61 13.08 8.52
N ASP A 12 -5.88 12.04 9.32
CA ASP A 12 -4.80 11.15 9.79
C ASP A 12 -4.15 10.40 8.64
N TRP A 13 -4.96 9.92 7.72
CA TRP A 13 -4.45 9.24 6.53
C TRP A 13 -3.59 10.17 5.68
N GLU A 14 -4.03 11.40 5.49
CA GLU A 14 -3.30 12.38 4.71
C GLU A 14 -1.96 12.73 5.37
N ALA A 15 -1.95 12.85 6.69
CA ALA A 15 -0.71 13.15 7.42
C ALA A 15 0.30 12.01 7.27
N VAL A 16 -0.15 10.76 7.39
CA VAL A 16 0.71 9.59 7.21
C VAL A 16 1.22 9.52 5.77
N ARG A 17 0.33 9.74 4.81
CA ARG A 17 0.70 9.73 3.39
C ARG A 17 1.76 10.78 3.11
N ASP A 18 1.59 12.00 3.64
CA ASP A 18 2.56 13.08 3.42
C ASP A 18 3.90 12.75 4.05
N GLN A 19 3.89 12.10 5.20
CA GLN A 19 5.12 11.67 5.86
C GLN A 19 5.86 10.65 5.01
N TYR A 20 5.14 9.69 4.45
CA TYR A 20 5.75 8.71 3.55
C TYR A 20 6.24 9.36 2.26
N ALA A 21 5.50 10.32 1.75
CA ALA A 21 5.90 11.04 0.56
C ALA A 21 7.23 11.78 0.78
N ALA A 22 7.40 12.39 1.96
CA ALA A 22 8.64 13.06 2.29
C ALA A 22 9.81 12.09 2.39
N GLU A 23 9.58 10.94 3.03
CA GLU A 23 10.60 9.90 3.12
C GLU A 23 10.94 9.32 1.77
N ALA A 24 9.93 9.12 0.93
CA ALA A 24 10.13 8.60 -0.42
C ALA A 24 10.93 9.59 -1.26
N ALA A 25 10.65 10.89 -1.12
CA ALA A 25 11.39 11.92 -1.84
C ALA A 25 12.86 11.91 -1.42
N GLU A 26 13.14 11.67 -0.15
CA GLU A 26 14.50 11.61 0.36
C GLU A 26 15.24 10.38 -0.19
N ARG A 27 14.57 9.23 -0.22
CA ARG A 27 15.18 7.97 -0.65
C ARG A 27 15.17 7.78 -2.16
N TRP A 28 14.06 8.14 -2.80
CA TRP A 28 13.80 7.79 -4.19
C TRP A 28 13.39 8.98 -5.06
N GLY A 29 13.66 10.21 -4.58
CA GLY A 29 13.20 11.41 -5.28
C GLY A 29 13.67 11.54 -6.73
N ASN A 30 14.75 10.86 -7.09
CA ASN A 30 15.27 10.86 -8.44
C ASN A 30 14.89 9.60 -9.22
N THR A 31 14.08 8.70 -8.63
CA THR A 31 13.68 7.49 -9.34
C THR A 31 12.53 7.80 -10.29
N GLU A 32 12.50 7.04 -11.38
CA GLU A 32 11.44 7.14 -12.36
C GLU A 32 10.07 6.86 -11.73
N ALA A 33 10.00 5.86 -10.84
CA ALA A 33 8.74 5.51 -10.18
C ALA A 33 8.16 6.67 -9.37
N PHE A 34 9.00 7.36 -8.61
CA PHE A 34 8.56 8.48 -7.79
C PHE A 34 8.04 9.63 -8.66
N LEU A 35 8.79 9.95 -9.71
CA LEU A 35 8.40 11.03 -10.62
C LEU A 35 7.11 10.69 -11.37
N GLU A 36 6.97 9.45 -11.78
CA GLU A 36 5.76 8.99 -12.47
C GLU A 36 4.53 9.09 -11.56
N SER A 37 4.68 8.71 -10.30
CA SER A 37 3.58 8.79 -9.33
C SER A 37 3.13 10.24 -9.14
N ARG A 38 4.09 11.15 -8.96
CA ARG A 38 3.77 12.57 -8.81
C ARG A 38 3.01 13.11 -10.01
N GLU A 39 3.47 12.76 -11.20
CA GLU A 39 2.86 13.23 -12.44
C GLU A 39 1.43 12.75 -12.58
N LYS A 40 1.19 11.47 -12.31
CA LYS A 40 -0.15 10.91 -12.39
C LYS A 40 -1.11 11.56 -11.39
N HIS A 41 -0.65 11.77 -10.16
CA HIS A 41 -1.51 12.33 -9.11
C HIS A 41 -1.88 13.78 -9.33
N GLN A 42 -1.09 14.52 -10.10
CA GLN A 42 -1.41 15.89 -10.42
C GLN A 42 -2.69 16.02 -11.24
N ASP A 43 -3.01 15.01 -12.04
CA ASP A 43 -4.14 15.05 -12.96
C ASP A 43 -5.41 14.42 -12.41
N TYR A 44 -5.36 13.82 -11.23
CA TYR A 44 -6.55 13.16 -10.66
C TYR A 44 -7.50 14.17 -10.02
N THR A 45 -8.78 14.03 -10.34
CA THR A 45 -9.82 14.79 -9.66
C THR A 45 -10.08 14.18 -8.28
N PRO A 46 -10.71 14.95 -7.36
CA PRO A 46 -11.08 14.36 -6.07
C PRO A 46 -11.95 13.12 -6.18
N ALA A 47 -12.83 13.07 -7.18
CA ALA A 47 -13.67 11.89 -7.41
C ALA A 47 -12.84 10.68 -7.84
N GLN A 48 -11.84 10.91 -8.69
CA GLN A 48 -10.95 9.85 -9.12
C GLN A 48 -10.09 9.35 -7.96
N GLU A 49 -9.58 10.24 -7.14
CA GLU A 49 -8.79 9.84 -5.98
C GLU A 49 -9.62 9.03 -4.97
N ALA A 50 -10.88 9.42 -4.77
CA ALA A 50 -11.78 8.68 -3.88
C ALA A 50 -12.00 7.25 -4.40
N ARG A 51 -12.13 7.09 -5.71
CA ARG A 51 -12.31 5.78 -6.32
C ARG A 51 -11.05 4.92 -6.20
N ILE A 52 -9.89 5.53 -6.42
CA ILE A 52 -8.60 4.86 -6.28
C ILE A 52 -8.44 4.35 -4.85
N GLN A 53 -8.76 5.19 -3.88
CA GLN A 53 -8.67 4.81 -2.48
C GLN A 53 -9.66 3.71 -2.12
N ALA A 54 -10.87 3.77 -2.64
CA ALA A 54 -11.88 2.74 -2.37
C ALA A 54 -11.44 1.38 -2.89
N GLU A 55 -10.82 1.33 -4.07
CA GLU A 55 -10.28 0.09 -4.61
C GLU A 55 -9.14 -0.45 -3.76
N MET A 56 -8.26 0.44 -3.31
CA MET A 56 -7.16 0.06 -2.42
C MET A 56 -7.69 -0.57 -1.14
N GLU A 57 -8.71 0.06 -0.54
CA GLU A 57 -9.29 -0.44 0.70
C GLU A 57 -9.94 -1.81 0.50
N GLU A 58 -10.57 -2.01 -0.66
CA GLU A 58 -11.16 -3.29 -1.00
C GLU A 58 -10.09 -4.40 -1.07
N ILE A 59 -8.96 -4.09 -1.70
CA ILE A 59 -7.85 -5.04 -1.79
C ILE A 59 -7.30 -5.36 -0.40
N PHE A 60 -7.09 -4.36 0.42
CA PHE A 60 -6.56 -4.56 1.78
C PHE A 60 -7.53 -5.37 2.64
N ALA A 61 -8.83 -5.09 2.53
CA ALA A 61 -9.84 -5.85 3.26
C ALA A 61 -9.84 -7.31 2.85
N ALA A 62 -9.63 -7.57 1.56
CA ALA A 62 -9.56 -8.94 1.05
C ALA A 62 -8.35 -9.68 1.62
N PHE A 63 -7.20 -8.99 1.74
CA PHE A 63 -6.04 -9.58 2.41
C PHE A 63 -6.33 -9.88 3.88
N GLY A 64 -7.02 -8.96 4.56
CA GLY A 64 -7.38 -9.17 5.96
C GLY A 64 -8.27 -10.39 6.17
N ALA A 65 -9.13 -10.69 5.20
CA ALA A 65 -10.02 -11.84 5.24
C ALA A 65 -9.37 -13.13 4.74
N CYS A 66 -8.19 -13.03 4.12
CA CYS A 66 -7.53 -14.17 3.51
C CYS A 66 -7.00 -15.12 4.58
N ALA A 67 -7.31 -16.42 4.45
CA ALA A 67 -6.89 -17.41 5.44
C ALA A 67 -5.44 -17.84 5.26
N ASP A 68 -4.98 -17.95 4.01
CA ASP A 68 -3.63 -18.44 3.70
C ASP A 68 -2.88 -17.42 2.84
N PRO A 69 -1.91 -16.69 3.44
CA PRO A 69 -1.19 -15.66 2.69
C PRO A 69 -0.28 -16.20 1.59
N GLU A 70 -0.02 -17.50 1.59
CA GLU A 70 0.79 -18.11 0.54
C GLU A 70 -0.05 -18.90 -0.47
N GLY A 71 -1.35 -18.92 -0.27
CA GLY A 71 -2.26 -19.66 -1.15
C GLY A 71 -2.61 -18.94 -2.43
N PRO A 72 -3.32 -19.59 -3.34
CA PRO A 72 -3.64 -19.00 -4.65
C PRO A 72 -4.51 -17.74 -4.55
N GLU A 73 -5.39 -17.67 -3.57
CA GLU A 73 -6.21 -16.48 -3.37
C GLU A 73 -5.34 -15.25 -3.03
N ALA A 74 -4.40 -15.43 -2.11
CA ALA A 74 -3.49 -14.36 -1.74
C ALA A 74 -2.59 -13.96 -2.90
N GLN A 75 -2.15 -14.91 -3.69
CA GLN A 75 -1.32 -14.63 -4.85
C GLN A 75 -2.08 -13.81 -5.89
N ALA A 76 -3.35 -14.11 -6.09
CA ALA A 76 -4.19 -13.31 -6.98
C ALA A 76 -4.37 -11.88 -6.45
N LEU A 77 -4.47 -11.73 -5.13
CA LEU A 77 -4.57 -10.41 -4.51
C LEU A 77 -3.27 -9.60 -4.67
N VAL A 78 -2.12 -10.24 -4.57
CA VAL A 78 -0.84 -9.56 -4.81
C VAL A 78 -0.79 -9.05 -6.24
N LYS A 79 -1.18 -9.88 -7.19
CA LYS A 79 -1.21 -9.48 -8.60
C LYS A 79 -2.15 -8.30 -8.81
N ARG A 80 -3.31 -8.34 -8.16
CA ARG A 80 -4.28 -7.25 -8.24
C ARG A 80 -3.72 -5.97 -7.63
N TRP A 81 -3.03 -6.08 -6.50
CA TRP A 81 -2.42 -4.93 -5.84
C TRP A 81 -1.31 -4.32 -6.71
N GLN A 82 -0.46 -5.15 -7.29
CA GLN A 82 0.58 -4.68 -8.19
C GLN A 82 -0.02 -3.96 -9.40
N ALA A 83 -1.09 -4.51 -9.98
CA ALA A 83 -1.77 -3.90 -11.11
C ALA A 83 -2.39 -2.56 -10.73
N HIS A 84 -2.95 -2.46 -9.53
CA HIS A 84 -3.52 -1.21 -9.02
C HIS A 84 -2.45 -0.12 -8.91
N ILE A 85 -1.31 -0.46 -8.33
CA ILE A 85 -0.20 0.49 -8.19
C ILE A 85 0.28 0.92 -9.57
N THR A 86 0.44 -0.02 -10.48
CA THR A 86 0.94 0.26 -11.82
C THR A 86 -0.01 1.17 -12.58
N ARG A 87 -1.31 0.98 -12.41
CA ARG A 87 -2.30 1.77 -13.12
C ARG A 87 -2.41 3.20 -12.59
N TYR A 88 -2.36 3.38 -11.28
CA TYR A 88 -2.71 4.66 -10.67
C TYR A 88 -1.55 5.45 -10.09
N HIS A 89 -0.44 4.80 -9.81
CA HIS A 89 0.67 5.44 -9.11
C HIS A 89 1.95 5.46 -9.94
N TYR A 90 2.56 4.29 -10.13
CA TYR A 90 3.80 4.16 -10.89
C TYR A 90 3.95 2.72 -11.33
N ASN A 91 4.88 2.49 -12.27
CA ASN A 91 5.14 1.13 -12.73
C ASN A 91 5.75 0.30 -11.59
N CYS A 92 4.95 -0.57 -11.00
CA CYS A 92 5.36 -1.37 -9.85
C CYS A 92 6.06 -2.65 -10.32
N THR A 93 7.38 -2.59 -10.40
CA THR A 93 8.19 -3.76 -10.76
C THR A 93 8.29 -4.72 -9.58
N GLU A 94 8.74 -5.95 -9.83
CA GLU A 94 8.91 -6.92 -8.75
C GLU A 94 9.84 -6.44 -7.65
N PRO A 95 11.01 -5.84 -7.95
CA PRO A 95 11.86 -5.32 -6.88
C PRO A 95 11.17 -4.27 -6.02
N ILE A 96 10.38 -3.40 -6.63
CA ILE A 96 9.64 -2.38 -5.88
C ILE A 96 8.57 -3.05 -5.01
N LEU A 97 7.86 -4.03 -5.58
CA LEU A 97 6.84 -4.76 -4.85
C LEU A 97 7.43 -5.48 -3.63
N ALA A 98 8.60 -6.10 -3.80
CA ALA A 98 9.30 -6.76 -2.71
C ALA A 98 9.65 -5.76 -1.60
N CYS A 99 10.09 -4.56 -1.96
CA CYS A 99 10.37 -3.51 -0.98
C CYS A 99 9.11 -3.12 -0.21
N LEU A 100 7.97 -3.02 -0.89
CA LEU A 100 6.72 -2.71 -0.22
C LEU A 100 6.37 -3.80 0.81
N GLY A 101 6.56 -5.06 0.43
CA GLY A 101 6.32 -6.17 1.35
C GLY A 101 7.17 -6.08 2.61
N GLU A 102 8.43 -5.71 2.46
CA GLU A 102 9.32 -5.52 3.60
C GLU A 102 8.88 -4.35 4.48
N MET A 103 8.41 -3.27 3.88
CA MET A 103 7.91 -2.13 4.62
C MET A 103 6.68 -2.51 5.45
N TYR A 104 5.79 -3.31 4.90
CA TYR A 104 4.61 -3.77 5.63
C TYR A 104 4.98 -4.64 6.83
N ALA A 105 6.07 -5.38 6.74
CA ALA A 105 6.53 -6.23 7.83
C ALA A 105 7.26 -5.45 8.93
N ASN A 106 7.93 -4.35 8.56
CA ASN A 106 8.88 -3.71 9.45
C ASN A 106 8.52 -2.29 9.88
N ASP A 107 7.59 -1.62 9.21
CA ASP A 107 7.24 -0.24 9.54
C ASP A 107 5.97 -0.20 10.37
N PRO A 108 6.04 0.23 11.64
CA PRO A 108 4.86 0.26 12.51
C PRO A 108 3.74 1.14 11.99
N ARG A 109 4.04 2.17 11.22
CA ARG A 109 3.01 3.05 10.68
C ARG A 109 2.14 2.32 9.67
N PHE A 110 2.74 1.51 8.81
CA PHE A 110 1.99 0.68 7.87
C PHE A 110 1.19 -0.38 8.61
N GLN A 111 1.81 -1.01 9.59
CA GLN A 111 1.14 -2.06 10.36
C GLN A 111 -0.10 -1.51 11.06
N GLU A 112 0.01 -0.36 11.68
CA GLU A 112 -1.12 0.26 12.37
C GLU A 112 -2.28 0.54 11.41
N ASN A 113 -1.97 1.06 10.25
CA ASN A 113 -3.00 1.39 9.26
C ASN A 113 -3.64 0.12 8.66
N LEU A 114 -2.84 -0.89 8.38
CA LEU A 114 -3.35 -2.10 7.75
C LEU A 114 -4.17 -2.98 8.69
N GLU A 115 -3.88 -2.92 9.99
CA GLU A 115 -4.61 -3.74 10.97
C GLU A 115 -6.07 -3.34 11.11
N GLN A 116 -6.47 -2.16 10.65
CA GLN A 116 -7.87 -1.78 10.65
C GLN A 116 -8.72 -2.67 9.73
N TYR A 117 -8.08 -3.35 8.78
CA TYR A 117 -8.77 -4.25 7.85
C TYR A 117 -8.87 -5.68 8.37
N GLY A 118 -8.28 -5.94 9.53
CA GLY A 118 -8.31 -7.24 10.17
C GLY A 118 -6.99 -7.54 10.85
N PRO A 119 -7.00 -8.33 11.92
CA PRO A 119 -5.76 -8.69 12.61
C PRO A 119 -4.80 -9.41 11.68
N GLY A 120 -3.55 -8.97 11.67
CA GLY A 120 -2.49 -9.60 10.88
C GLY A 120 -2.49 -9.23 9.41
N THR A 121 -3.26 -8.24 8.97
CA THR A 121 -3.31 -7.84 7.56
C THR A 121 -1.93 -7.47 7.04
N ALA A 122 -1.18 -6.66 7.76
CA ALA A 122 0.15 -6.25 7.31
C ALA A 122 1.07 -7.46 7.11
N ARG A 123 1.04 -8.41 8.05
CA ARG A 123 1.86 -9.61 7.95
C ARG A 123 1.41 -10.50 6.81
N LYS A 124 0.11 -10.61 6.59
CA LYS A 124 -0.44 -11.40 5.47
C LYS A 124 0.01 -10.83 4.14
N MET A 125 -0.05 -9.51 3.99
CA MET A 125 0.38 -8.85 2.77
C MET A 125 1.87 -9.05 2.54
N SER A 126 2.68 -8.89 3.58
CA SER A 126 4.11 -9.08 3.48
C SER A 126 4.46 -10.51 3.07
N ALA A 127 3.85 -11.50 3.72
CA ALA A 127 4.09 -12.90 3.40
C ALA A 127 3.63 -13.26 1.99
N ALA A 128 2.47 -12.74 1.59
CA ALA A 128 1.93 -12.98 0.26
C ALA A 128 2.84 -12.41 -0.84
N ILE A 129 3.34 -11.19 -0.62
CA ILE A 129 4.25 -10.55 -1.56
C ILE A 129 5.57 -11.32 -1.65
N ALA A 130 6.11 -11.74 -0.51
CA ALA A 130 7.35 -12.51 -0.50
C ALA A 130 7.20 -13.82 -1.28
N ALA A 131 6.09 -14.52 -1.09
CA ALA A 131 5.81 -15.75 -1.83
C ALA A 131 5.66 -15.49 -3.32
N TYR A 132 4.97 -14.41 -3.67
CA TYR A 132 4.75 -14.03 -5.07
C TYR A 132 6.09 -13.73 -5.77
N CYS A 133 6.97 -13.00 -5.12
CA CYS A 133 8.24 -12.60 -5.72
C CYS A 133 9.25 -13.74 -5.82
N LYS A 134 9.00 -14.86 -5.15
CA LYS A 134 9.85 -16.04 -5.24
C LYS A 134 9.52 -16.95 -6.42
N GLN A 135 8.40 -16.72 -7.07
CA GLN A 135 7.97 -17.55 -8.18
C GLN A 135 8.74 -17.26 -9.45
#